data_ad5dc9e7fcf4ae173928d12f92ac3c37
#
_entry.id   ad5dc9e7fcf4ae173928d12f92ac3c37
#
_cell.length_a   1.000
_cell.length_b   1.000
_cell.length_c   1.000
_cell.angle_alpha   90.00
_cell.angle_beta   90.00
_cell.angle_gamma   90.00
#
_symmetry.space_group_name_H-M   'P 1'
#
loop_
_entity.id
_entity.type
_entity.pdbx_description
1 polymer ?
#
loop_
_entity_poly.entity_id
_entity_poly.type
_entity_poly.pdbx_seq_one_letter_code
_entity_poly.pdbx_strand_id
1 'polypeptide(L)'
;MLIDTDVLIWYLKGNEKAFHLIENTNNFYISVVTYMELVQGMRDKKELNNLRKGLHQWNAQVLYISEEISAKAMFYVEQHFLSHSMQLADALIGATAVVYGIPVLTGNDKHYKAITNIQIKKFRP
;
A
#
# COMPACT_ATOMS: atom_id res chain seq x y z
N MET A 1 -3.17 9.43 4.06
CA MET A 1 -2.30 8.84 3.05
C MET A 1 -2.49 7.34 2.97
N LEU A 2 -2.14 6.76 1.85
CA LEU A 2 -2.21 5.31 1.63
C LEU A 2 -0.81 4.74 1.85
N ILE A 3 -0.68 3.79 2.77
CA ILE A 3 0.62 3.19 3.09
C ILE A 3 0.79 1.90 2.30
N ASP A 4 1.87 1.82 1.51
CA ASP A 4 2.17 0.66 0.69
C ASP A 4 2.62 -0.51 1.56
N THR A 5 2.49 -1.69 1.01
CA THR A 5 2.81 -2.97 1.67
C THR A 5 4.24 -3.00 2.20
N ASP A 6 5.21 -2.50 1.42
CA ASP A 6 6.63 -2.56 1.80
C ASP A 6 6.91 -1.82 3.12
N VAL A 7 6.26 -0.69 3.35
CA VAL A 7 6.46 0.09 4.59
C VAL A 7 5.99 -0.70 5.80
N LEU A 8 4.84 -1.37 5.69
CA LEU A 8 4.33 -2.22 6.77
C LEU A 8 5.19 -3.46 6.98
N ILE A 9 5.75 -4.02 5.92
CA ILE A 9 6.71 -5.13 6.04
C ILE A 9 7.94 -4.66 6.83
N TRP A 10 8.48 -3.47 6.54
CA TRP A 10 9.59 -2.92 7.31
C TRP A 10 9.23 -2.74 8.78
N TYR A 11 8.00 -2.26 9.05
CA TYR A 11 7.50 -2.15 10.42
C TYR A 11 7.51 -3.51 11.13
N LEU A 12 6.97 -4.54 10.46
CA LEU A 12 6.90 -5.88 11.03
C LEU A 12 8.27 -6.52 11.25
N LYS A 13 9.27 -6.11 10.48
CA LYS A 13 10.67 -6.55 10.64
C LYS A 13 11.43 -5.78 11.72
N GLY A 14 10.80 -4.81 12.36
CA GLY A 14 11.40 -4.03 13.43
C GLY A 14 12.25 -2.84 12.98
N ASN A 15 12.06 -2.36 11.74
CA ASN A 15 12.77 -1.16 11.28
C ASN A 15 12.32 0.05 12.09
N GLU A 16 13.27 0.79 12.66
CA GLU A 16 12.97 1.91 13.55
C GLU A 16 12.25 3.05 12.86
N LYS A 17 12.64 3.38 11.63
CA LYS A 17 12.00 4.47 10.88
C LYS A 17 10.55 4.15 10.56
N ALA A 18 10.29 2.90 10.14
CA ALA A 18 8.94 2.45 9.88
C ALA A 18 8.11 2.45 11.18
N PHE A 19 8.70 1.99 12.27
CA PHE A 19 8.04 1.98 13.57
C PHE A 19 7.61 3.39 13.97
N HIS A 20 8.54 4.35 13.95
CA HIS A 20 8.23 5.73 14.34
C HIS A 20 7.20 6.37 13.41
N LEU A 21 7.29 6.10 12.13
CA LEU A 21 6.34 6.65 11.16
C LEU A 21 4.93 6.13 11.43
N ILE A 22 4.77 4.82 11.55
CA ILE A 22 3.46 4.19 11.76
C ILE A 22 2.87 4.61 13.11
N GLU A 23 3.68 4.56 14.18
CA GLU A 23 3.20 4.90 15.52
C GLU A 23 2.80 6.37 15.66
N ASN A 24 3.37 7.24 14.83
CA ASN A 24 3.08 8.68 14.88
C ASN A 24 2.11 9.13 13.78
N THR A 25 1.60 8.21 12.98
CA THR A 25 0.63 8.52 11.93
C THR A 25 -0.70 7.86 12.28
N ASN A 26 -1.71 8.67 12.55
CA ASN A 26 -3.07 8.17 12.80
C ASN A 26 -3.92 8.36 11.57
N ASN A 27 -4.99 7.55 11.47
CA ASN A 27 -6.01 7.70 10.43
C ASN A 27 -5.45 7.52 9.01
N PHE A 28 -4.52 6.59 8.83
CA PHE A 28 -4.03 6.29 7.50
C PHE A 28 -4.86 5.17 6.85
N TYR A 29 -4.65 4.98 5.55
CA TYR A 29 -5.35 3.98 4.77
C TYR A 29 -4.39 2.95 4.23
N ILE A 30 -4.89 1.74 4.05
CA ILE A 30 -4.20 0.69 3.28
C ILE A 30 -5.17 0.13 2.25
N SER A 31 -4.64 -0.33 1.12
CA SER A 31 -5.43 -1.07 0.15
C SER A 31 -5.76 -2.47 0.69
N VAL A 32 -6.91 -3.01 0.31
CA VAL A 32 -7.21 -4.42 0.58
C VAL A 32 -6.14 -5.34 -0.02
N VAL A 33 -5.49 -4.94 -1.09
CA VAL A 33 -4.35 -5.67 -1.68
C VAL A 33 -3.21 -5.76 -0.69
N THR A 34 -2.86 -4.65 -0.04
CA THR A 34 -1.84 -4.61 1.00
C THR A 34 -2.20 -5.55 2.15
N TYR A 35 -3.45 -5.51 2.60
CA TYR A 35 -3.91 -6.40 3.65
C TYR A 35 -3.70 -7.88 3.26
N MET A 36 -4.12 -8.25 2.06
CA MET A 36 -3.98 -9.62 1.58
C MET A 36 -2.52 -10.05 1.40
N GLU A 37 -1.67 -9.16 0.91
CA GLU A 37 -0.24 -9.44 0.79
C GLU A 37 0.41 -9.69 2.15
N LEU A 38 0.06 -8.88 3.16
CA LEU A 38 0.57 -9.08 4.51
C LEU A 38 0.11 -10.41 5.09
N VAL A 39 -1.16 -10.76 4.91
CA VAL A 39 -1.71 -12.03 5.41
C VAL A 39 -1.02 -13.21 4.74
N GLN A 40 -0.78 -13.15 3.43
CA GLN A 40 -0.07 -14.22 2.70
C GLN A 40 1.34 -14.48 3.24
N GLY A 41 1.98 -13.47 3.79
CA GLY A 41 3.32 -13.59 4.37
C GLY A 41 3.34 -14.08 5.81
N MET A 42 2.19 -14.30 6.42
CA MET A 42 2.11 -14.70 7.83
C MET A 42 2.23 -16.21 8.00
N ARG A 43 2.78 -16.60 9.16
CA ARG A 43 3.06 -18.00 9.48
C ARG A 43 1.99 -18.66 10.32
N ASP A 44 1.18 -17.87 11.04
CA ASP A 44 0.17 -18.41 11.96
C ASP A 44 -0.94 -17.38 12.23
N LYS A 45 -1.97 -17.83 12.96
CA LYS A 45 -3.11 -17.00 13.31
C LYS A 45 -2.75 -15.91 14.31
N LYS A 46 -1.73 -16.11 15.11
CA LYS A 46 -1.27 -15.11 16.09
C LYS A 46 -0.78 -13.86 15.36
N GLU A 47 0.01 -14.03 14.30
CA GLU A 47 0.48 -12.90 13.50
C GLU A 47 -0.68 -12.14 12.85
N LEU A 48 -1.68 -12.87 12.34
CA LEU A 48 -2.88 -12.25 11.77
C LEU A 48 -3.65 -11.46 12.82
N ASN A 49 -3.84 -12.01 14.01
CA ASN A 49 -4.54 -11.31 15.09
C ASN A 49 -3.77 -10.05 15.52
N ASN A 50 -2.45 -10.11 15.54
CA ASN A 50 -1.62 -8.95 15.86
C ASN A 50 -1.77 -7.85 14.80
N LEU A 51 -1.84 -8.22 13.52
CA LEU A 51 -2.09 -7.26 12.46
C LEU A 51 -3.46 -6.58 12.64
N ARG A 52 -4.50 -7.35 12.91
CA ARG A 52 -5.85 -6.81 13.12
C ARG A 52 -5.89 -5.84 14.29
N LYS A 53 -5.23 -6.19 15.40
CA LYS A 53 -5.12 -5.29 16.56
C LYS A 53 -4.35 -4.02 16.21
N GLY A 54 -3.25 -4.15 15.47
CA GLY A 54 -2.46 -3.01 15.02
C GLY A 54 -3.28 -2.05 14.19
N LEU A 55 -4.00 -2.55 13.20
CA LEU A 55 -4.84 -1.72 12.34
C LEU A 55 -5.89 -0.96 13.15
N HIS A 56 -6.48 -1.62 14.15
CA HIS A 56 -7.43 -0.98 15.03
C HIS A 56 -6.79 0.13 15.87
N GLN A 57 -5.66 -0.15 16.49
CA GLN A 57 -4.93 0.81 17.33
C GLN A 57 -4.46 2.03 16.53
N TRP A 58 -4.03 1.84 15.30
CA TRP A 58 -3.58 2.93 14.42
C TRP A 58 -4.74 3.69 13.80
N ASN A 59 -5.96 3.22 14.03
CA ASN A 59 -7.14 3.75 13.37
C ASN A 59 -6.97 3.73 11.84
N ALA A 60 -6.38 2.64 11.34
CA ALA A 60 -6.16 2.43 9.92
C ALA A 60 -7.40 1.86 9.27
N GLN A 61 -7.68 2.32 8.06
CA GLN A 61 -8.85 1.91 7.30
C GLN A 61 -8.45 1.17 6.04
N VAL A 62 -9.10 0.04 5.77
CA VAL A 62 -8.87 -0.73 4.55
C VAL A 62 -9.78 -0.19 3.46
N LEU A 63 -9.20 0.18 2.31
CA LEU A 63 -9.94 0.62 1.14
C LEU A 63 -10.08 -0.55 0.17
N TYR A 64 -11.31 -0.84 -0.21
CA TYR A 64 -11.62 -1.95 -1.10
C TYR A 64 -11.54 -1.52 -2.57
N ILE A 65 -11.40 -2.51 -3.44
CA ILE A 65 -11.30 -2.27 -4.88
C ILE A 65 -12.69 -2.06 -5.44
N SER A 66 -12.94 -0.83 -5.90
CA SER A 66 -14.17 -0.49 -6.59
C SER A 66 -14.05 -0.81 -8.07
N GLU A 67 -15.16 -0.71 -8.79
CA GLU A 67 -15.15 -0.82 -10.24
C GLU A 67 -14.23 0.23 -10.87
N GLU A 68 -14.28 1.46 -10.38
CA GLU A 68 -13.43 2.55 -10.88
C GLU A 68 -11.95 2.26 -10.68
N ILE A 69 -11.58 1.75 -9.50
CA ILE A 69 -10.19 1.37 -9.21
C ILE A 69 -9.77 0.23 -10.13
N SER A 70 -10.61 -0.77 -10.33
CA SER A 70 -10.31 -1.90 -11.21
C SER A 70 -10.08 -1.45 -12.65
N ALA A 71 -10.92 -0.58 -13.16
CA ALA A 71 -10.81 -0.06 -14.53
C ALA A 71 -9.52 0.75 -14.71
N LYS A 72 -9.18 1.60 -13.74
CA LYS A 72 -7.92 2.36 -13.77
C LYS A 72 -6.70 1.45 -13.72
N ALA A 73 -6.73 0.46 -12.84
CA ALA A 73 -5.61 -0.48 -12.71
C ALA A 73 -5.40 -1.27 -14.00
N MET A 74 -6.48 -1.73 -14.62
CA MET A 74 -6.42 -2.42 -15.91
C MET A 74 -5.77 -1.53 -16.97
N PHE A 75 -6.17 -0.27 -17.04
CA PHE A 75 -5.59 0.71 -17.96
C PHE A 75 -4.08 0.88 -17.71
N TYR A 76 -3.66 1.00 -16.45
CA TYR A 76 -2.24 1.14 -16.13
C TYR A 76 -1.42 -0.07 -16.57
N VAL A 77 -1.94 -1.27 -16.35
CA VAL A 77 -1.26 -2.50 -16.76
C VAL A 77 -1.13 -2.54 -18.28
N GLU A 78 -2.21 -2.23 -19.01
CA GLU A 78 -2.18 -2.20 -20.48
C GLU A 78 -1.19 -1.16 -21.01
N GLN A 79 -1.11 -0.01 -20.36
CA GLN A 79 -0.24 1.09 -20.78
C GLN A 79 1.24 0.79 -20.54
N HIS A 80 1.59 0.05 -19.48
CA HIS A 80 2.97 -0.07 -19.00
C HIS A 80 3.55 -1.48 -19.01
N PHE A 81 2.84 -2.49 -19.50
CA PHE A 81 3.31 -3.88 -19.38
C PHE A 81 4.61 -4.16 -20.11
N LEU A 82 4.94 -3.41 -21.15
CA LEU A 82 6.18 -3.59 -21.94
C LEU A 82 7.34 -2.70 -21.50
N SER A 83 7.07 -1.55 -20.90
CA SER A 83 8.07 -0.52 -20.67
C SER A 83 8.41 -0.26 -19.21
N HIS A 84 7.62 -0.76 -18.28
CA HIS A 84 7.80 -0.52 -16.85
C HIS A 84 7.56 -1.81 -16.06
N SER A 85 8.23 -1.93 -14.92
CA SER A 85 8.10 -3.09 -14.02
C SER A 85 6.88 -3.00 -13.13
N MET A 86 5.75 -2.60 -13.70
CA MET A 86 4.52 -2.45 -12.91
C MET A 86 3.87 -3.82 -12.71
N GLN A 87 3.74 -4.22 -11.45
CA GLN A 87 3.06 -5.45 -11.07
C GLN A 87 1.57 -5.18 -10.88
N LEU A 88 0.76 -6.23 -10.90
CA LEU A 88 -0.68 -6.15 -10.69
C LEU A 88 -1.02 -5.41 -9.39
N ALA A 89 -0.32 -5.75 -8.29
CA ALA A 89 -0.53 -5.11 -7.01
C ALA A 89 -0.24 -3.61 -7.06
N ASP A 90 0.84 -3.20 -7.73
CA ASP A 90 1.21 -1.79 -7.86
C ASP A 90 0.13 -1.01 -8.60
N ALA A 91 -0.42 -1.60 -9.66
CA ALA A 91 -1.48 -0.96 -10.44
C ALA A 91 -2.74 -0.75 -9.58
N LEU A 92 -3.12 -1.74 -8.79
CA LEU A 92 -4.30 -1.67 -7.92
C LEU A 92 -4.11 -0.67 -6.77
N ILE A 93 -2.95 -0.68 -6.13
CA ILE A 93 -2.64 0.25 -5.04
C ILE A 93 -2.53 1.67 -5.60
N GLY A 94 -1.84 1.85 -6.72
CA GLY A 94 -1.71 3.16 -7.36
C GLY A 94 -3.06 3.73 -7.79
N ALA A 95 -3.91 2.90 -8.39
CA ALA A 95 -5.25 3.31 -8.80
C ALA A 95 -6.09 3.73 -7.59
N THR A 96 -5.95 3.05 -6.47
CA THR A 96 -6.64 3.42 -5.23
C THR A 96 -6.23 4.81 -4.78
N ALA A 97 -4.92 5.09 -4.76
CA ALA A 97 -4.42 6.41 -4.37
C ALA A 97 -4.94 7.52 -5.28
N VAL A 98 -4.96 7.29 -6.58
CA VAL A 98 -5.45 8.27 -7.55
C VAL A 98 -6.94 8.52 -7.40
N VAL A 99 -7.74 7.46 -7.28
CA VAL A 99 -9.21 7.58 -7.15
C VAL A 99 -9.58 8.35 -5.87
N TYR A 100 -8.91 8.07 -4.77
CA TYR A 100 -9.18 8.76 -3.51
C TYR A 100 -8.48 10.11 -3.39
N GLY A 101 -7.59 10.45 -4.33
CA GLY A 101 -6.87 11.72 -4.30
C GLY A 101 -5.93 11.85 -3.11
N ILE A 102 -5.32 10.76 -2.67
CA ILE A 102 -4.43 10.74 -1.52
C ILE A 102 -3.03 10.26 -1.93
N PRO A 103 -1.97 10.72 -1.24
CA PRO A 103 -0.63 10.26 -1.57
C PRO A 103 -0.40 8.82 -1.13
N VAL A 104 0.46 8.12 -1.87
CA VAL A 104 0.96 6.80 -1.48
C VAL A 104 2.33 6.96 -0.84
N LEU A 105 2.50 6.38 0.36
CA LEU A 105 3.78 6.31 1.04
C LEU A 105 4.43 4.98 0.72
N THR A 106 5.59 5.00 0.07
CA THR A 106 6.24 3.80 -0.45
C THR A 106 7.76 3.94 -0.50
N GLY A 107 8.46 2.83 -0.32
CA GLY A 107 9.88 2.71 -0.61
C GLY A 107 10.15 2.27 -2.05
N ASN A 108 9.11 1.83 -2.77
CA ASN A 108 9.20 1.37 -4.16
C ASN A 108 8.63 2.42 -5.12
N ASP A 109 9.03 3.68 -4.94
CA ASP A 109 8.48 4.80 -5.70
C ASP A 109 8.61 4.64 -7.22
N LYS A 110 9.66 3.97 -7.69
CA LYS A 110 9.84 3.73 -9.13
C LYS A 110 8.75 2.86 -9.75
N HIS A 111 8.04 2.05 -8.95
CA HIS A 111 6.90 1.28 -9.45
C HIS A 111 5.69 2.16 -9.78
N TYR A 112 5.63 3.35 -9.18
CA TYR A 112 4.47 4.24 -9.29
C TYR A 112 4.70 5.46 -10.17
N LYS A 113 5.95 5.77 -10.52
CA LYS A 113 6.30 7.00 -11.25
C LYS A 113 5.58 7.16 -12.58
N ALA A 114 5.26 6.05 -13.23
CA ALA A 114 4.62 6.08 -14.55
C ALA A 114 3.14 6.44 -14.47
N ILE A 115 2.54 6.40 -13.29
CA ILE A 115 1.11 6.70 -13.12
C ILE A 115 0.89 8.20 -13.09
N THR A 116 0.06 8.69 -14.03
CA THR A 116 -0.29 10.11 -14.11
C THR A 116 -1.12 10.52 -12.89
N ASN A 117 -0.84 11.69 -12.35
CA ASN A 117 -1.55 12.31 -11.23
C ASN A 117 -1.38 11.61 -9.88
N ILE A 118 -0.49 10.64 -9.77
CA ILE A 118 -0.20 10.03 -8.49
C ILE A 118 0.69 10.93 -7.65
N GLN A 119 0.40 11.03 -6.36
CA GLN A 119 1.23 11.73 -5.39
C GLN A 119 2.02 10.68 -4.62
N ILE A 120 3.33 10.81 -4.60
CA ILE A 120 4.22 9.83 -3.98
C ILE A 120 4.97 10.49 -2.82
N LYS A 121 4.90 9.84 -1.64
CA LYS A 121 5.78 10.14 -0.50
C LYS A 121 6.76 9.00 -0.38
N LYS A 122 8.05 9.33 -0.40
CA LYS A 122 9.10 8.32 -0.36
C LYS A 122 9.40 7.89 1.06
N PHE A 123 9.53 6.58 1.27
CA PHE A 123 10.02 5.99 2.50
C PHE A 123 11.38 5.37 2.23
N ARG A 124 12.34 5.61 3.14
CA ARG A 124 13.67 4.96 3.09
C ARG A 124 13.95 4.34 4.45
N PRO A 125 14.07 3.01 4.49
CA PRO A 125 14.31 2.29 5.74
C PRO A 125 15.66 2.58 6.38
#